data_c84018a6e39323aa731e14559059572b
#
_entry.id   c84018a6e39323aa731e14559059572b
#
_cell.length_a   1.000
_cell.length_b   1.000
_cell.length_c   1.000
_cell.angle_alpha   90.00
_cell.angle_beta   90.00
_cell.angle_gamma   90.00
#
_symmetry.space_group_name_H-M   'P 1'
#
loop_
_entity.id
_entity.type
_entity.pdbx_description
1 polymer ?
#
loop_
_entity_poly.entity_id
_entity_poly.type
_entity_poly.pdbx_seq_one_letter_code
_entity_poly.pdbx_strand_id
1 'polypeptide(L)'
;TNASIGAIFDEIADWLELDQANPFRIRAYRNAARTVGSWPKPLADAADGEAVYAELPGIGEDLAEKIGEIVHTGSCAQLKALRQAHPRGLRELLHIPGIGPKRASRLFHEAGVTTPRRLVGAARAGRLSAMKGFGPRMETDLLQAASAYLASGHRWKLSFAAQQAEAISRYLHASKDIVSLDVAGSYRRQQDTVGDLDVLVSAGQSTAVSRRFLAYPDVARALSQGPTRSSVVLKNGLQI
;
A
#
# COMPACT_ATOMS: atom_id res chain seq x y z
N THR A 1 2.26 -7.63 12.46
CA THR A 1 1.96 -6.52 13.38
C THR A 1 0.48 -6.15 13.31
N ASN A 2 -0.07 -5.49 14.35
CA ASN A 2 -1.45 -4.99 14.34
C ASN A 2 -1.70 -4.03 13.17
N ALA A 3 -0.72 -3.20 12.83
CA ALA A 3 -0.79 -2.31 11.68
C ALA A 3 -0.97 -3.07 10.35
N SER A 4 -0.33 -4.23 10.20
CA SER A 4 -0.48 -5.08 9.01
C SER A 4 -1.89 -5.68 8.91
N ILE A 5 -2.45 -6.10 10.04
CA ILE A 5 -3.83 -6.63 10.09
C ILE A 5 -4.82 -5.51 9.74
N GLY A 6 -4.64 -4.33 10.35
CA GLY A 6 -5.45 -3.15 10.05
C GLY A 6 -5.39 -2.75 8.56
N ALA A 7 -4.20 -2.77 7.96
CA ALA A 7 -4.02 -2.49 6.53
C ALA A 7 -4.74 -3.50 5.62
N ILE A 8 -4.80 -4.77 6.01
CA ILE A 8 -5.57 -5.79 5.30
C ILE A 8 -7.07 -5.51 5.36
N PHE A 9 -7.59 -5.15 6.53
CA PHE A 9 -9.00 -4.78 6.67
C PHE A 9 -9.36 -3.51 5.90
N ASP A 10 -8.49 -2.50 5.89
CA ASP A 10 -8.67 -1.31 5.05
C ASP A 10 -8.68 -1.66 3.56
N GLU A 11 -7.82 -2.57 3.13
CA GLU A 11 -7.80 -3.03 1.74
C GLU A 11 -9.10 -3.78 1.37
N ILE A 12 -9.61 -4.64 2.26
CA ILE A 12 -10.91 -5.29 2.06
C ILE A 12 -12.03 -4.25 1.95
N ALA A 13 -12.04 -3.24 2.82
CA ALA A 13 -13.00 -2.16 2.76
C ALA A 13 -12.93 -1.38 1.43
N ASP A 14 -11.72 -1.09 0.92
CA ASP A 14 -11.51 -0.45 -0.39
C ASP A 14 -12.17 -1.25 -1.52
N TRP A 15 -11.94 -2.57 -1.55
CA TRP A 15 -12.55 -3.46 -2.55
C TRP A 15 -14.06 -3.53 -2.44
N LEU A 16 -14.59 -3.65 -1.22
CA LEU A 16 -16.03 -3.65 -0.97
C LEU A 16 -16.69 -2.32 -1.38
N GLU A 17 -16.00 -1.20 -1.19
CA GLU A 17 -16.49 0.11 -1.66
C GLU A 17 -16.49 0.20 -3.18
N LEU A 18 -15.48 -0.34 -3.86
CA LEU A 18 -15.43 -0.44 -5.33
C LEU A 18 -16.58 -1.30 -5.87
N ASP A 19 -16.93 -2.38 -5.18
CA ASP A 19 -18.06 -3.26 -5.51
C ASP A 19 -19.41 -2.69 -5.13
N GLN A 20 -19.45 -1.49 -4.54
CA GLN A 20 -20.69 -0.89 -4.03
C GLN A 20 -21.44 -1.82 -3.06
N ALA A 21 -20.68 -2.60 -2.27
CA ALA A 21 -21.21 -3.51 -1.28
C ALA A 21 -21.98 -2.80 -0.17
N ASN A 22 -22.65 -3.56 0.69
CA ASN A 22 -23.43 -3.03 1.80
C ASN A 22 -22.59 -2.06 2.67
N PRO A 23 -23.04 -0.80 2.86
CA PRO A 23 -22.31 0.21 3.63
C PRO A 23 -22.03 -0.19 5.09
N PHE A 24 -22.89 -1.02 5.69
CA PHE A 24 -22.64 -1.53 7.05
C PHE A 24 -21.45 -2.46 7.09
N ARG A 25 -21.31 -3.32 6.08
CA ARG A 25 -20.15 -4.22 5.95
C ARG A 25 -18.87 -3.44 5.74
N ILE A 26 -18.87 -2.43 4.86
CA ILE A 26 -17.72 -1.56 4.63
C ILE A 26 -17.29 -0.88 5.95
N ARG A 27 -18.27 -0.31 6.70
CA ARG A 27 -18.00 0.32 8.00
C ARG A 27 -17.44 -0.65 9.03
N ALA A 28 -17.92 -1.90 9.05
CA ALA A 28 -17.39 -2.92 9.95
C ALA A 28 -15.90 -3.16 9.72
N TYR A 29 -15.46 -3.33 8.46
CA TYR A 29 -14.04 -3.47 8.12
C TYR A 29 -13.22 -2.21 8.44
N ARG A 30 -13.74 -1.00 8.18
CA ARG A 30 -13.05 0.26 8.54
C ARG A 30 -12.90 0.42 10.05
N ASN A 31 -13.93 0.04 10.82
CA ASN A 31 -13.87 0.06 12.27
C ASN A 31 -12.87 -0.97 12.80
N ALA A 32 -12.92 -2.19 12.28
CA ALA A 32 -11.98 -3.24 12.63
C ALA A 32 -10.52 -2.83 12.35
N ALA A 33 -10.25 -2.21 11.20
CA ALA A 33 -8.92 -1.69 10.87
C ALA A 33 -8.41 -0.70 11.92
N ARG A 34 -9.28 0.23 12.36
CA ARG A 34 -8.93 1.22 13.40
C ARG A 34 -8.73 0.57 14.76
N THR A 35 -9.66 -0.30 15.18
CA THR A 35 -9.58 -0.99 16.48
C THR A 35 -8.29 -1.80 16.57
N VAL A 36 -8.01 -2.63 15.57
CA VAL A 36 -6.80 -3.45 15.53
C VAL A 36 -5.53 -2.59 15.45
N GLY A 37 -5.53 -1.57 14.60
CA GLY A 37 -4.38 -0.68 14.41
C GLY A 37 -4.01 0.12 15.67
N SER A 38 -5.01 0.48 16.49
CA SER A 38 -4.81 1.22 17.74
C SER A 38 -4.64 0.31 18.98
N TRP A 39 -4.75 -1.01 18.81
CA TRP A 39 -4.66 -1.94 19.95
C TRP A 39 -3.23 -1.98 20.52
N PRO A 40 -3.04 -1.76 21.83
CA PRO A 40 -1.72 -1.56 22.42
C PRO A 40 -0.87 -2.84 22.48
N LYS A 41 -1.51 -4.02 22.51
CA LYS A 41 -0.81 -5.30 22.60
C LYS A 41 -0.72 -5.96 21.22
N PRO A 42 0.41 -6.60 20.85
CA PRO A 42 0.49 -7.36 19.62
C PRO A 42 -0.52 -8.51 19.61
N LEU A 43 -1.44 -8.53 18.65
CA LEU A 43 -2.45 -9.58 18.54
C LEU A 43 -1.84 -10.93 18.15
N ALA A 44 -0.67 -10.92 17.53
CA ALA A 44 0.08 -12.14 17.21
C ALA A 44 0.59 -12.90 18.44
N ASP A 45 0.69 -12.22 19.59
CA ASP A 45 1.19 -12.80 20.84
C ASP A 45 0.04 -13.24 21.77
N ALA A 46 -1.22 -13.15 21.32
CA ALA A 46 -2.37 -13.52 22.11
C ALA A 46 -2.42 -15.06 22.32
N ALA A 47 -2.23 -15.51 23.56
CA ALA A 47 -2.16 -16.92 23.91
C ALA A 47 -3.48 -17.69 23.65
N ASP A 48 -4.63 -17.02 23.79
CA ASP A 48 -5.97 -17.60 23.67
C ASP A 48 -6.60 -17.36 22.27
N GLY A 49 -5.81 -16.90 21.30
CA GLY A 49 -6.18 -16.82 19.88
C GLY A 49 -7.50 -16.09 19.62
N GLU A 50 -8.43 -16.76 18.93
CA GLU A 50 -9.70 -16.17 18.45
C GLU A 50 -10.60 -15.62 19.56
N ALA A 51 -10.58 -16.21 20.76
CA ALA A 51 -11.38 -15.73 21.89
C ALA A 51 -11.00 -14.30 22.28
N VAL A 52 -9.70 -13.98 22.29
CA VAL A 52 -9.21 -12.63 22.59
C VAL A 52 -9.57 -11.65 21.48
N TYR A 53 -9.60 -12.10 20.23
CA TYR A 53 -9.96 -11.21 19.11
C TYR A 53 -11.43 -10.81 19.13
N ALA A 54 -12.32 -11.71 19.55
CA ALA A 54 -13.75 -11.44 19.69
C ALA A 54 -14.08 -10.45 20.81
N GLU A 55 -13.20 -10.28 21.80
CA GLU A 55 -13.34 -9.28 22.87
C GLU A 55 -13.00 -7.86 22.44
N LEU A 56 -12.38 -7.69 21.27
CA LEU A 56 -12.03 -6.37 20.76
C LEU A 56 -13.29 -5.57 20.43
N PRO A 57 -13.36 -4.27 20.80
CA PRO A 57 -14.54 -3.45 20.54
C PRO A 57 -14.91 -3.41 19.05
N GLY A 58 -16.12 -3.84 18.72
CA GLY A 58 -16.64 -3.84 17.35
C GLY A 58 -16.08 -4.95 16.44
N ILE A 59 -15.43 -5.96 17.02
CA ILE A 59 -15.00 -7.18 16.33
C ILE A 59 -15.99 -8.29 16.71
N GLY A 60 -16.75 -8.77 15.73
CA GLY A 60 -17.58 -9.97 15.87
C GLY A 60 -16.83 -11.22 15.43
N GLU A 61 -17.46 -12.39 15.61
CA GLU A 61 -16.87 -13.70 15.31
C GLU A 61 -16.25 -13.78 13.90
N ASP A 62 -16.95 -13.33 12.87
CA ASP A 62 -16.45 -13.33 11.47
C ASP A 62 -15.16 -12.52 11.30
N LEU A 63 -15.02 -11.39 12.00
CA LEU A 63 -13.80 -10.58 11.95
C LEU A 63 -12.70 -11.16 12.83
N ALA A 64 -13.05 -11.80 13.95
CA ALA A 64 -12.10 -12.48 14.83
C ALA A 64 -11.44 -13.68 14.13
N GLU A 65 -12.21 -14.51 13.43
CA GLU A 65 -11.67 -15.59 12.58
C GLU A 65 -10.68 -15.04 11.54
N LYS A 66 -11.03 -13.93 10.87
CA LYS A 66 -10.14 -13.30 9.89
C LYS A 66 -8.86 -12.75 10.52
N ILE A 67 -8.93 -12.21 11.73
CA ILE A 67 -7.71 -11.81 12.46
C ILE A 67 -6.84 -13.04 12.69
N GLY A 68 -7.40 -14.15 13.15
CA GLY A 68 -6.70 -15.41 13.34
C GLY A 68 -6.03 -15.89 12.04
N GLU A 69 -6.78 -15.92 10.94
CA GLU A 69 -6.24 -16.31 9.63
C GLU A 69 -5.08 -15.39 9.20
N ILE A 70 -5.21 -14.07 9.38
CA ILE A 70 -4.18 -13.10 9.03
C ILE A 70 -2.94 -13.24 9.92
N VAL A 71 -3.11 -13.47 11.20
CA VAL A 71 -2.01 -13.70 12.15
C VAL A 71 -1.19 -14.92 11.74
N HIS A 72 -1.86 -16.03 11.37
CA HIS A 72 -1.19 -17.27 11.03
C HIS A 72 -0.59 -17.28 9.61
N THR A 73 -1.28 -16.67 8.63
CA THR A 73 -0.93 -16.80 7.20
C THR A 73 -0.43 -15.52 6.55
N GLY A 74 -0.56 -14.38 7.24
CA GLY A 74 -0.26 -13.05 6.68
C GLY A 74 -1.34 -12.51 5.73
N SER A 75 -2.47 -13.24 5.54
CA SER A 75 -3.58 -12.83 4.65
C SER A 75 -4.85 -13.55 5.06
N CYS A 76 -5.99 -13.25 4.41
CA CYS A 76 -7.22 -14.03 4.59
C CYS A 76 -7.87 -14.38 3.25
N ALA A 77 -8.72 -15.42 3.27
CA ALA A 77 -9.41 -15.91 2.08
C ALA A 77 -10.25 -14.82 1.40
N GLN A 78 -10.92 -13.99 2.18
CA GLN A 78 -11.68 -12.84 1.68
C GLN A 78 -10.81 -11.89 0.85
N LEU A 79 -9.63 -11.51 1.33
CA LEU A 79 -8.72 -10.63 0.60
C LEU A 79 -8.18 -11.28 -0.67
N LYS A 80 -7.83 -12.57 -0.60
CA LYS A 80 -7.35 -13.33 -1.77
C LYS A 80 -8.41 -13.37 -2.87
N ALA A 81 -9.67 -13.64 -2.51
CA ALA A 81 -10.79 -13.64 -3.45
C ALA A 81 -11.01 -12.26 -4.10
N LEU A 82 -11.00 -11.18 -3.31
CA LEU A 82 -11.16 -9.81 -3.82
C LEU A 82 -10.02 -9.41 -4.76
N ARG A 83 -8.77 -9.75 -4.43
CA ARG A 83 -7.61 -9.49 -5.30
C ARG A 83 -7.65 -10.30 -6.61
N GLN A 84 -8.26 -11.47 -6.61
CA GLN A 84 -8.45 -12.27 -7.84
C GLN A 84 -9.58 -11.73 -8.72
N ALA A 85 -10.64 -11.21 -8.09
CA ALA A 85 -11.82 -10.69 -8.81
C ALA A 85 -11.54 -9.35 -9.51
N HIS A 86 -10.51 -8.60 -9.09
CA HIS A 86 -10.27 -7.23 -9.57
C HIS A 86 -8.88 -7.05 -10.19
N PRO A 87 -8.77 -6.14 -11.21
CA PRO A 87 -7.47 -5.72 -11.74
C PRO A 87 -6.61 -5.05 -10.66
N ARG A 88 -5.34 -5.45 -10.56
CA ARG A 88 -4.40 -4.97 -9.52
C ARG A 88 -4.31 -3.43 -9.42
N GLY A 89 -4.37 -2.73 -10.55
CA GLY A 89 -4.22 -1.27 -10.60
C GLY A 89 -5.49 -0.49 -10.26
N LEU A 90 -6.65 -1.14 -10.13
CA LEU A 90 -7.92 -0.45 -9.90
C LEU A 90 -7.94 0.30 -8.56
N ARG A 91 -7.40 -0.31 -7.51
CA ARG A 91 -7.31 0.31 -6.19
C ARG A 91 -6.44 1.58 -6.18
N GLU A 92 -5.44 1.65 -7.06
CA GLU A 92 -4.58 2.82 -7.18
C GLU A 92 -5.37 4.09 -7.56
N LEU A 93 -6.51 3.94 -8.26
CA LEU A 93 -7.37 5.07 -8.60
C LEU A 93 -7.91 5.78 -7.37
N LEU A 94 -8.12 5.09 -6.25
CA LEU A 94 -8.60 5.68 -4.99
C LEU A 94 -7.60 6.65 -4.35
N HIS A 95 -6.33 6.61 -4.77
CA HIS A 95 -5.31 7.54 -4.30
C HIS A 95 -5.25 8.84 -5.11
N ILE A 96 -6.02 8.93 -6.20
CA ILE A 96 -6.06 10.11 -7.06
C ILE A 96 -7.09 11.09 -6.50
N PRO A 97 -6.71 12.35 -6.20
CA PRO A 97 -7.65 13.38 -5.76
C PRO A 97 -8.86 13.48 -6.70
N GLY A 98 -10.05 13.51 -6.11
CA GLY A 98 -11.31 13.56 -6.87
C GLY A 98 -11.89 12.20 -7.28
N ILE A 99 -11.19 11.09 -7.02
CA ILE A 99 -11.69 9.75 -7.29
C ILE A 99 -12.02 9.04 -5.96
N GLY A 100 -13.30 9.02 -5.62
CA GLY A 100 -13.81 8.13 -4.57
C GLY A 100 -14.26 6.78 -5.15
N PRO A 101 -14.65 5.83 -4.28
CA PRO A 101 -15.04 4.47 -4.70
C PRO A 101 -16.10 4.43 -5.79
N LYS A 102 -17.15 5.24 -5.67
CA LYS A 102 -18.24 5.31 -6.68
C LYS A 102 -17.74 5.74 -8.06
N ARG A 103 -16.80 6.72 -8.10
CA ARG A 103 -16.21 7.16 -9.37
C ARG A 103 -15.24 6.12 -9.92
N ALA A 104 -14.43 5.51 -9.08
CA ALA A 104 -13.52 4.45 -9.48
C ALA A 104 -14.26 3.24 -10.06
N SER A 105 -15.35 2.81 -9.40
CA SER A 105 -16.22 1.74 -9.90
C SER A 105 -16.82 2.08 -11.27
N ARG A 106 -17.31 3.29 -11.46
CA ARG A 106 -17.85 3.74 -12.75
C ARG A 106 -16.77 3.85 -13.83
N LEU A 107 -15.60 4.39 -13.52
CA LEU A 107 -14.48 4.44 -14.44
C LEU A 107 -14.07 3.04 -14.91
N PHE A 108 -14.13 2.06 -14.01
CA PHE A 108 -13.85 0.68 -14.32
C PHE A 108 -14.93 0.07 -15.23
N HIS A 109 -16.19 0.09 -14.82
CA HIS A 109 -17.27 -0.60 -15.51
C HIS A 109 -17.71 0.09 -16.82
N GLU A 110 -17.72 1.43 -16.87
CA GLU A 110 -18.23 2.19 -18.01
C GLU A 110 -17.10 2.58 -19.01
N ALA A 111 -15.87 2.82 -18.53
CA ALA A 111 -14.75 3.28 -19.37
C ALA A 111 -13.58 2.29 -19.48
N GLY A 112 -13.63 1.15 -18.79
CA GLY A 112 -12.53 0.16 -18.78
C GLY A 112 -11.23 0.67 -18.17
N VAL A 113 -11.31 1.71 -17.31
CA VAL A 113 -10.15 2.32 -16.66
C VAL A 113 -9.77 1.49 -15.44
N THR A 114 -8.62 0.84 -15.51
CA THR A 114 -8.12 -0.06 -14.46
C THR A 114 -6.82 0.41 -13.80
N THR A 115 -6.24 1.52 -14.27
CA THR A 115 -4.99 2.07 -13.72
C THR A 115 -4.95 3.59 -13.89
N PRO A 116 -4.13 4.32 -13.08
CA PRO A 116 -3.90 5.76 -13.28
C PRO A 116 -3.44 6.12 -14.70
N ARG A 117 -2.60 5.28 -15.30
CA ARG A 117 -2.12 5.49 -16.68
C ARG A 117 -3.23 5.37 -17.72
N ARG A 118 -4.14 4.40 -17.56
CA ARG A 118 -5.33 4.29 -18.42
C ARG A 118 -6.29 5.45 -18.22
N LEU A 119 -6.41 5.97 -16.98
CA LEU A 119 -7.19 7.15 -16.69
C LEU A 119 -6.68 8.37 -17.48
N VAL A 120 -5.36 8.62 -17.45
CA VAL A 120 -4.74 9.71 -18.24
C VAL A 120 -5.04 9.52 -19.72
N GLY A 121 -4.90 8.30 -20.24
CA GLY A 121 -5.21 8.00 -21.65
C GLY A 121 -6.68 8.24 -22.00
N ALA A 122 -7.61 7.83 -21.15
CA ALA A 122 -9.04 8.03 -21.34
C ALA A 122 -9.43 9.51 -21.30
N ALA A 123 -8.88 10.28 -20.35
CA ALA A 123 -9.14 11.71 -20.22
C ALA A 123 -8.55 12.51 -21.40
N ARG A 124 -7.33 12.19 -21.86
CA ARG A 124 -6.74 12.83 -23.05
C ARG A 124 -7.54 12.57 -24.33
N ALA A 125 -8.20 11.43 -24.41
CA ALA A 125 -9.05 11.08 -25.53
C ALA A 125 -10.48 11.64 -25.45
N GLY A 126 -10.80 12.45 -24.41
CA GLY A 126 -12.13 13.03 -24.23
C GLY A 126 -13.23 12.01 -23.90
N ARG A 127 -12.85 10.79 -23.48
CA ARG A 127 -13.83 9.70 -23.24
C ARG A 127 -14.59 9.80 -21.95
N LEU A 128 -14.04 10.53 -20.98
CA LEU A 128 -14.66 10.62 -19.66
C LEU A 128 -15.82 11.62 -19.66
N SER A 129 -15.69 12.74 -20.37
CA SER A 129 -16.72 13.78 -20.45
C SER A 129 -18.03 13.30 -21.08
N ALA A 130 -17.99 12.21 -21.86
CA ALA A 130 -19.17 11.55 -22.40
C ALA A 130 -19.95 10.73 -21.36
N MET A 131 -19.36 10.43 -20.22
CA MET A 131 -19.98 9.66 -19.14
C MET A 131 -20.88 10.57 -18.28
N LYS A 132 -22.08 10.09 -17.93
CA LYS A 132 -23.01 10.83 -17.06
C LYS A 132 -22.32 11.20 -15.73
N GLY A 133 -22.26 12.49 -15.39
CA GLY A 133 -21.64 13.00 -14.17
C GLY A 133 -20.12 13.16 -14.23
N PHE A 134 -19.52 13.01 -15.43
CA PHE A 134 -18.13 13.37 -15.71
C PHE A 134 -18.14 14.46 -16.78
N GLY A 135 -18.37 15.70 -16.40
CA GLY A 135 -18.35 16.81 -17.36
C GLY A 135 -16.92 17.18 -17.80
N PRO A 136 -16.76 18.07 -18.82
CA PRO A 136 -15.44 18.46 -19.34
C PRO A 136 -14.49 19.01 -18.28
N ARG A 137 -15.01 19.77 -17.32
CA ARG A 137 -14.21 20.30 -16.20
C ARG A 137 -13.64 19.17 -15.35
N MET A 138 -14.48 18.19 -14.97
CA MET A 138 -14.02 17.04 -14.17
C MET A 138 -13.02 16.19 -14.93
N GLU A 139 -13.17 15.99 -16.23
CA GLU A 139 -12.20 15.29 -17.06
C GLU A 139 -10.84 15.98 -17.03
N THR A 140 -10.82 17.31 -17.14
CA THR A 140 -9.59 18.11 -17.03
C THR A 140 -8.96 17.97 -15.64
N ASP A 141 -9.76 18.09 -14.57
CA ASP A 141 -9.30 17.97 -13.19
C ASP A 141 -8.70 16.57 -12.92
N LEU A 142 -9.37 15.52 -13.39
CA LEU A 142 -8.89 14.13 -13.26
C LEU A 142 -7.63 13.88 -14.09
N LEU A 143 -7.53 14.46 -15.28
CA LEU A 143 -6.32 14.38 -16.09
C LEU A 143 -5.13 15.00 -15.37
N GLN A 144 -5.33 16.18 -14.79
CA GLN A 144 -4.29 16.87 -14.04
C GLN A 144 -3.89 16.08 -12.79
N ALA A 145 -4.86 15.64 -11.99
CA ALA A 145 -4.63 14.88 -10.76
C ALA A 145 -3.93 13.54 -11.02
N ALA A 146 -4.37 12.78 -12.03
CA ALA A 146 -3.75 11.51 -12.41
C ALA A 146 -2.35 11.69 -13.00
N SER A 147 -2.13 12.76 -13.76
CA SER A 147 -0.80 13.09 -14.29
C SER A 147 0.16 13.47 -13.17
N ALA A 148 -0.28 14.28 -12.20
CA ALA A 148 0.49 14.64 -11.01
C ALA A 148 0.80 13.39 -10.16
N TYR A 149 -0.19 12.50 -9.96
CA TYR A 149 -0.01 11.22 -9.26
C TYR A 149 1.08 10.35 -9.92
N LEU A 150 1.05 10.25 -11.24
CA LEU A 150 2.07 9.49 -11.99
C LEU A 150 3.45 10.16 -11.99
N ALA A 151 3.49 11.49 -11.95
CA ALA A 151 4.74 12.26 -11.91
C ALA A 151 5.38 12.29 -10.52
N SER A 152 4.57 12.32 -9.45
CA SER A 152 5.08 12.31 -8.07
C SER A 152 5.65 10.95 -7.63
N GLY A 153 5.55 9.93 -8.47
CA GLY A 153 5.83 8.56 -8.11
C GLY A 153 4.77 8.01 -7.14
N HIS A 154 4.76 6.70 -6.97
CA HIS A 154 3.88 6.06 -5.98
C HIS A 154 4.20 6.59 -4.57
N ARG A 155 3.23 7.24 -3.93
CA ARG A 155 3.36 7.55 -2.51
C ARG A 155 2.74 6.44 -1.68
N TRP A 156 3.53 5.92 -0.77
CA TRP A 156 3.18 4.79 0.07
C TRP A 156 2.72 5.25 1.44
N LYS A 157 1.70 4.61 2.02
CA LYS A 157 1.34 4.86 3.42
C LYS A 157 2.56 4.61 4.32
N LEU A 158 2.73 5.41 5.35
CA LEU A 158 3.86 5.29 6.28
C LEU A 158 3.98 3.87 6.85
N SER A 159 2.84 3.21 7.18
CA SER A 159 2.82 1.84 7.71
C SER A 159 3.39 0.81 6.72
N PHE A 160 3.09 0.95 5.42
CA PHE A 160 3.66 0.09 4.39
C PHE A 160 5.16 0.35 4.23
N ALA A 161 5.55 1.62 4.19
CA ALA A 161 6.97 2.01 4.09
C ALA A 161 7.78 1.52 5.30
N ALA A 162 7.18 1.52 6.51
CA ALA A 162 7.80 1.00 7.72
C ALA A 162 8.15 -0.49 7.60
N GLN A 163 7.25 -1.30 7.06
CA GLN A 163 7.51 -2.72 6.82
C GLN A 163 8.67 -2.93 5.85
N GLN A 164 8.71 -2.15 4.77
CA GLN A 164 9.79 -2.24 3.78
C GLN A 164 11.12 -1.74 4.36
N ALA A 165 11.09 -0.65 5.14
CA ALA A 165 12.24 -0.11 5.84
C ALA A 165 12.85 -1.14 6.81
N GLU A 166 12.01 -1.81 7.59
CA GLU A 166 12.44 -2.85 8.52
C GLU A 166 13.04 -4.05 7.77
N ALA A 167 12.39 -4.51 6.70
CA ALA A 167 12.85 -5.65 5.92
C ALA A 167 14.21 -5.40 5.27
N ILE A 168 14.39 -4.25 4.60
CA ILE A 168 15.67 -3.91 3.97
C ILE A 168 16.76 -3.65 5.01
N SER A 169 16.43 -3.00 6.13
CA SER A 169 17.39 -2.76 7.22
C SER A 169 17.90 -4.07 7.80
N ARG A 170 17.01 -5.02 8.09
CA ARG A 170 17.37 -6.34 8.58
C ARG A 170 18.28 -7.10 7.59
N TYR A 171 17.94 -7.05 6.30
CA TYR A 171 18.72 -7.67 5.26
C TYR A 171 20.14 -7.08 5.16
N LEU A 172 20.25 -5.76 5.21
CA LEU A 172 21.51 -5.06 5.13
C LEU A 172 22.35 -5.28 6.40
N HIS A 173 21.77 -5.21 7.60
CA HIS A 173 22.47 -5.44 8.86
C HIS A 173 23.11 -6.83 8.99
N ALA A 174 22.70 -7.79 8.20
CA ALA A 174 23.39 -9.09 8.14
C ALA A 174 24.78 -9.01 7.48
N SER A 175 25.21 -7.86 6.95
CA SER A 175 26.56 -7.60 6.46
C SER A 175 27.47 -7.11 7.60
N LYS A 176 28.64 -7.72 7.73
CA LYS A 176 29.65 -7.30 8.71
C LYS A 176 30.34 -5.97 8.37
N ASP A 177 30.19 -5.51 7.12
CA ASP A 177 30.80 -4.26 6.65
C ASP A 177 30.02 -3.02 7.09
N ILE A 178 28.78 -3.17 7.59
CA ILE A 178 27.93 -2.05 8.00
C ILE A 178 28.22 -1.68 9.45
N VAL A 179 28.61 -0.43 9.64
CA VAL A 179 28.86 0.19 10.96
C VAL A 179 27.59 0.76 11.54
N SER A 180 26.82 1.50 10.73
CA SER A 180 25.52 2.03 11.12
C SER A 180 24.58 2.12 9.91
N LEU A 181 23.29 2.04 10.18
CA LEU A 181 22.23 2.16 9.18
C LEU A 181 21.04 2.93 9.78
N ASP A 182 20.59 3.95 9.05
CA ASP A 182 19.41 4.75 9.40
C ASP A 182 18.48 4.93 8.19
N VAL A 183 17.18 4.90 8.44
CA VAL A 183 16.18 5.26 7.42
C VAL A 183 15.80 6.73 7.58
N ALA A 184 16.08 7.51 6.58
CA ALA A 184 15.99 8.97 6.57
C ALA A 184 14.77 9.48 5.76
N GLY A 185 14.86 10.71 5.26
CA GLY A 185 13.88 11.32 4.34
C GLY A 185 12.51 11.55 4.95
N SER A 186 11.48 11.42 4.12
CA SER A 186 10.08 11.60 4.50
C SER A 186 9.61 10.54 5.51
N TYR A 187 10.18 9.34 5.45
CA TYR A 187 9.92 8.28 6.42
C TYR A 187 10.32 8.70 7.85
N ARG A 188 11.54 9.18 8.05
CA ARG A 188 12.02 9.62 9.37
C ARG A 188 11.20 10.78 9.93
N ARG A 189 10.69 11.65 9.08
CA ARG A 189 9.80 12.76 9.47
C ARG A 189 8.36 12.32 9.74
N GLN A 190 8.07 11.02 9.67
CA GLN A 190 6.76 10.41 9.92
C GLN A 190 5.62 11.06 9.13
N GLN A 191 5.88 11.36 7.86
CA GLN A 191 4.85 11.85 6.97
C GLN A 191 3.82 10.74 6.70
N ASP A 192 2.53 11.06 6.63
CA ASP A 192 1.44 10.10 6.39
C ASP A 192 1.70 9.20 5.18
N THR A 193 2.42 9.74 4.20
CA THR A 193 2.86 9.02 3.01
C THR A 193 4.31 9.33 2.66
N VAL A 194 5.01 8.34 2.12
CA VAL A 194 6.38 8.48 1.61
C VAL A 194 6.44 8.16 0.12
N GLY A 195 7.27 8.87 -0.64
CA GLY A 195 7.48 8.62 -2.07
C GLY A 195 8.53 7.53 -2.30
N ASP A 196 9.57 7.57 -1.50
CA ASP A 196 10.73 6.69 -1.53
C ASP A 196 11.24 6.44 -0.12
N LEU A 197 12.14 5.48 0.04
CA LEU A 197 12.88 5.26 1.27
C LEU A 197 14.34 5.64 1.06
N ASP A 198 14.82 6.59 1.84
CA ASP A 198 16.24 6.92 1.91
C ASP A 198 16.92 6.09 3.01
N VAL A 199 17.85 5.23 2.65
CA VAL A 199 18.63 4.43 3.59
C VAL A 199 20.06 4.96 3.63
N LEU A 200 20.47 5.50 4.77
CA LEU A 200 21.82 5.99 5.01
C LEU A 200 22.62 4.88 5.66
N VAL A 201 23.77 4.57 5.08
CA VAL A 201 24.65 3.50 5.58
C VAL A 201 26.07 4.02 5.76
N SER A 202 26.64 3.84 6.95
CA SER A 202 28.05 3.96 7.20
C SER A 202 28.68 2.58 7.15
N ALA A 203 29.72 2.41 6.33
CA ALA A 203 30.34 1.11 6.08
C ALA A 203 31.83 1.21 5.81
N GLY A 204 32.58 0.17 6.18
CA GLY A 204 33.99 0.07 5.87
C GLY A 204 34.28 -0.13 4.36
N GLN A 205 33.41 -0.87 3.67
CA GLN A 205 33.48 -1.10 2.21
C GLN A 205 32.15 -0.77 1.53
N SER A 206 31.99 0.45 1.06
CA SER A 206 30.76 0.94 0.43
C SER A 206 30.34 0.14 -0.81
N THR A 207 31.29 -0.32 -1.61
CA THR A 207 31.02 -1.13 -2.82
C THR A 207 30.46 -2.52 -2.49
N ALA A 208 30.87 -3.14 -1.39
CA ALA A 208 30.32 -4.42 -0.93
C ALA A 208 28.88 -4.24 -0.48
N VAL A 209 28.58 -3.17 0.26
CA VAL A 209 27.22 -2.83 0.69
C VAL A 209 26.34 -2.50 -0.49
N SER A 210 26.80 -1.70 -1.44
CA SER A 210 26.04 -1.37 -2.67
C SER A 210 25.70 -2.65 -3.46
N ARG A 211 26.65 -3.57 -3.63
CA ARG A 211 26.41 -4.86 -4.29
C ARG A 211 25.37 -5.68 -3.55
N ARG A 212 25.48 -5.77 -2.22
CA ARG A 212 24.49 -6.47 -1.39
C ARG A 212 23.12 -5.83 -1.50
N PHE A 213 23.01 -4.51 -1.47
CA PHE A 213 21.76 -3.78 -1.64
C PHE A 213 21.09 -4.11 -2.98
N LEU A 214 21.86 -4.10 -4.07
CA LEU A 214 21.36 -4.45 -5.40
C LEU A 214 20.91 -5.91 -5.53
N ALA A 215 21.47 -6.80 -4.70
CA ALA A 215 21.11 -8.21 -4.64
C ALA A 215 19.95 -8.52 -3.67
N TYR A 216 19.30 -7.49 -3.11
CA TYR A 216 18.14 -7.71 -2.25
C TYR A 216 17.02 -8.43 -3.02
N PRO A 217 16.46 -9.54 -2.46
CA PRO A 217 15.54 -10.43 -3.20
C PRO A 217 14.31 -9.75 -3.79
N ASP A 218 13.85 -8.63 -3.17
CA ASP A 218 12.69 -7.90 -3.63
C ASP A 218 13.02 -6.77 -4.63
N VAL A 219 14.26 -6.61 -5.04
CA VAL A 219 14.63 -5.70 -6.13
C VAL A 219 14.06 -6.20 -7.44
N ALA A 220 13.28 -5.34 -8.10
CA ALA A 220 12.78 -5.58 -9.45
C ALA A 220 13.77 -5.06 -10.51
N ARG A 221 14.37 -3.89 -10.25
CA ARG A 221 15.38 -3.29 -11.14
C ARG A 221 16.22 -2.24 -10.42
N ALA A 222 17.46 -2.09 -10.83
CA ALA A 222 18.31 -0.98 -10.42
C ALA A 222 17.98 0.26 -11.26
N LEU A 223 17.95 1.44 -10.60
CA LEU A 223 17.85 2.75 -11.26
C LEU A 223 19.21 3.38 -11.43
N SER A 224 20.05 3.27 -10.41
CA SER A 224 21.43 3.73 -10.43
C SER A 224 22.31 2.82 -9.57
N GLN A 225 23.58 2.75 -9.91
CA GLN A 225 24.59 2.02 -9.18
C GLN A 225 25.86 2.86 -9.09
N GLY A 226 26.31 3.13 -7.88
CA GLY A 226 27.52 3.88 -7.62
C GLY A 226 28.16 3.51 -6.29
N PRO A 227 29.41 3.93 -6.06
CA PRO A 227 30.14 3.59 -4.83
C PRO A 227 29.56 4.26 -3.57
N THR A 228 28.92 5.43 -3.73
CA THR A 228 28.35 6.21 -2.61
C THR A 228 26.83 6.33 -2.65
N ARG A 229 26.22 6.05 -3.80
CA ARG A 229 24.77 6.09 -3.97
C ARG A 229 24.32 5.03 -4.96
N SER A 230 23.33 4.26 -4.57
CA SER A 230 22.62 3.32 -5.42
C SER A 230 21.12 3.49 -5.21
N SER A 231 20.33 3.24 -6.25
CA SER A 231 18.87 3.31 -6.18
C SER A 231 18.25 2.13 -6.89
N VAL A 232 17.21 1.58 -6.31
CA VAL A 232 16.46 0.44 -6.84
C VAL A 232 14.95 0.70 -6.82
N VAL A 233 14.21 -0.05 -7.62
CA VAL A 233 12.77 -0.19 -7.48
C VAL A 233 12.47 -1.60 -7.03
N LEU A 234 11.71 -1.75 -5.97
CA LEU A 234 11.26 -3.04 -5.47
C LEU A 234 10.15 -3.62 -6.35
N LYS A 235 9.88 -4.92 -6.23
CA LYS A 235 8.80 -5.63 -6.94
C LYS A 235 7.40 -5.04 -6.67
N ASN A 236 7.20 -4.42 -5.51
CA ASN A 236 5.98 -3.70 -5.16
C ASN A 236 5.91 -2.29 -5.75
N GLY A 237 6.99 -1.77 -6.34
CA GLY A 237 7.07 -0.45 -6.96
C GLY A 237 7.69 0.64 -6.09
N LEU A 238 7.97 0.37 -4.80
CA LEU A 238 8.64 1.34 -3.91
C LEU A 238 10.08 1.56 -4.37
N GLN A 239 10.50 2.80 -4.45
CA GLN A 239 11.89 3.19 -4.71
C GLN A 239 12.66 3.29 -3.38
N ILE A 240 13.90 2.82 -3.39
CA ILE A 240 14.85 2.97 -2.28
C ILE A 240 16.16 3.56 -2.81
#